data_612c41811e0c1c7c085f13ac0b156afe
#
_entry.id   612c41811e0c1c7c085f13ac0b156afe
#
_cell.length_a   1.000
_cell.length_b   1.000
_cell.length_c   1.000
_cell.angle_alpha   90.00
_cell.angle_beta   90.00
_cell.angle_gamma   90.00
#
_symmetry.space_group_name_H-M   'P 1'
#
loop_
_entity.id
_entity.type
_entity.pdbx_description
1 polymer ?
#
loop_
_entity_poly.entity_id
_entity_poly.type
_entity_poly.pdbx_seq_one_letter_code
_entity_poly.pdbx_strand_id
1 'polypeptide(L)'
;LLHGAQGGRNKMKQTKSFEIDMCNGTLANKILLFALPLLPGNSTLTVQQPGESESYIRMTIEAIAASGIEVQESNAFSWRIPGHQQYKSYSCHLNGDYSQAAVLCCAGALGHDITVTHLSPVTTQGDRAILRHLMALGATVEESDNHIRVKADKLHGATLDMHDCPDIAPILALTAQLAEGESRLTHCGRPVSYTHLTLP
;
A
#
# COMPACT_ATOMS: atom_id res chain seq x y z
N LEU A 1 2.44 -22.03 8.44
CA LEU A 1 3.21 -23.19 8.88
C LEU A 1 4.68 -22.97 8.54
N LEU A 2 5.52 -22.83 9.58
CA LEU A 2 6.98 -22.71 9.45
C LEU A 2 7.55 -24.13 9.33
N HIS A 3 8.07 -24.50 8.18
CA HIS A 3 8.86 -25.71 8.03
C HIS A 3 10.36 -25.37 8.10
N GLY A 4 10.98 -25.75 9.22
CA GLY A 4 12.43 -25.73 9.38
C GLY A 4 13.03 -27.10 9.08
N ALA A 5 13.89 -27.20 8.06
CA ALA A 5 14.68 -28.39 7.81
C ALA A 5 15.96 -28.37 8.67
N GLN A 6 16.16 -29.37 9.52
CA GLN A 6 17.43 -29.66 10.21
C GLN A 6 18.24 -30.68 9.41
N GLY A 7 19.52 -30.46 9.28
CA GLY A 7 20.46 -31.52 8.87
C GLY A 7 21.83 -31.04 8.47
N GLY A 8 22.88 -31.43 9.23
CA GLY A 8 24.24 -31.63 8.76
C GLY A 8 25.24 -30.47 8.94
N ARG A 9 26.27 -30.72 9.80
CA ARG A 9 27.43 -29.86 10.02
C ARG A 9 28.24 -29.67 8.73
N ASN A 10 27.98 -28.58 8.06
CA ASN A 10 28.94 -27.93 7.17
C ASN A 10 28.66 -26.44 7.20
N LYS A 11 29.67 -25.63 7.57
CA LYS A 11 29.54 -24.15 7.69
C LYS A 11 29.44 -23.47 6.31
N MET A 12 28.53 -23.90 5.48
CA MET A 12 28.06 -23.09 4.35
C MET A 12 26.99 -22.14 4.87
N LYS A 13 27.07 -20.87 4.47
CA LYS A 13 26.09 -19.81 4.75
C LYS A 13 24.69 -20.33 4.42
N GLN A 14 23.96 -20.81 5.42
CA GLN A 14 22.60 -21.31 5.20
C GLN A 14 21.70 -20.15 4.80
N THR A 15 21.25 -20.16 3.56
CA THR A 15 20.17 -19.27 3.11
C THR A 15 18.86 -19.81 3.68
N LYS A 16 18.13 -18.99 4.41
CA LYS A 16 16.80 -19.33 4.90
C LYS A 16 15.78 -18.91 3.86
N SER A 17 14.85 -19.79 3.51
CA SER A 17 13.76 -19.50 2.60
C SER A 17 12.46 -19.38 3.40
N PHE A 18 11.71 -18.35 3.12
CA PHE A 18 10.38 -18.09 3.68
C PHE A 18 9.39 -17.93 2.54
N GLU A 19 8.37 -18.77 2.55
CA GLU A 19 7.23 -18.66 1.64
C GLU A 19 6.01 -18.22 2.44
N ILE A 20 5.32 -17.21 1.96
CA ILE A 20 4.19 -16.62 2.64
C ILE A 20 3.04 -16.48 1.65
N ASP A 21 1.87 -16.95 2.09
CA ASP A 21 0.61 -16.71 1.41
C ASP A 21 0.10 -15.29 1.74
N MET A 22 -0.08 -14.46 0.73
CA MET A 22 -0.53 -13.07 0.88
C MET A 22 -1.99 -12.94 1.31
N CYS A 23 -2.82 -13.94 1.08
CA CYS A 23 -4.24 -13.86 1.47
C CYS A 23 -4.45 -13.59 2.96
N ASN A 24 -3.44 -13.89 3.79
CA ASN A 24 -3.51 -13.70 5.25
C ASN A 24 -2.28 -12.96 5.84
N GLY A 25 -1.40 -12.40 5.01
CA GLY A 25 -0.04 -12.14 5.45
C GLY A 25 0.59 -10.76 5.21
N THR A 26 -0.16 -9.72 4.85
CA THR A 26 0.44 -8.39 4.59
C THR A 26 1.24 -7.87 5.79
N LEU A 27 0.74 -8.06 7.00
CA LEU A 27 1.45 -7.68 8.22
C LEU A 27 2.68 -8.56 8.46
N ALA A 28 2.57 -9.88 8.23
CA ALA A 28 3.68 -10.80 8.38
C ALA A 28 4.82 -10.50 7.40
N ASN A 29 4.51 -10.14 6.16
CA ASN A 29 5.49 -9.74 5.16
C ASN A 29 6.27 -8.50 5.59
N LYS A 30 5.59 -7.49 6.11
CA LYS A 30 6.23 -6.26 6.61
C LYS A 30 7.14 -6.57 7.79
N ILE A 31 6.69 -7.36 8.77
CA ILE A 31 7.49 -7.76 9.94
C ILE A 31 8.74 -8.52 9.50
N LEU A 32 8.63 -9.43 8.54
CA LEU A 32 9.77 -10.19 8.04
C LEU A 32 10.77 -9.30 7.30
N LEU A 33 10.32 -8.36 6.47
CA LEU A 33 11.20 -7.40 5.81
C LEU A 33 12.04 -6.60 6.80
N PHE A 34 11.49 -6.24 7.96
CA PHE A 34 12.24 -5.59 9.03
C PHE A 34 13.18 -6.52 9.79
N ALA A 35 12.84 -7.77 9.96
CA ALA A 35 13.59 -8.70 10.81
C ALA A 35 14.69 -9.47 10.05
N LEU A 36 14.43 -9.89 8.81
CA LEU A 36 15.34 -10.74 8.04
C LEU A 36 16.73 -10.16 7.80
N PRO A 37 16.89 -8.84 7.57
CA PRO A 37 18.22 -8.24 7.43
C PRO A 37 19.14 -8.45 8.63
N LEU A 38 18.58 -8.53 9.83
CA LEU A 38 19.33 -8.67 11.08
C LEU A 38 19.79 -10.10 11.35
N LEU A 39 19.27 -11.09 10.63
CA LEU A 39 19.57 -12.49 10.87
C LEU A 39 20.98 -12.86 10.40
N PRO A 40 21.62 -13.86 11.03
CA PRO A 40 22.86 -14.44 10.54
C PRO A 40 22.59 -15.26 9.26
N GLY A 41 23.07 -14.79 8.12
CA GLY A 41 22.92 -15.43 6.82
C GLY A 41 21.82 -14.79 5.95
N ASN A 42 21.86 -15.13 4.67
CA ASN A 42 20.92 -14.59 3.69
C ASN A 42 19.53 -15.23 3.83
N SER A 43 18.52 -14.49 3.48
CA SER A 43 17.12 -14.96 3.44
C SER A 43 16.52 -14.72 2.07
N THR A 44 15.54 -15.53 1.69
CA THR A 44 14.68 -15.27 0.53
C THR A 44 13.25 -15.19 1.02
N LEU A 45 12.56 -14.13 0.65
CA LEU A 45 11.14 -13.94 0.90
C LEU A 45 10.41 -14.05 -0.44
N THR A 46 9.50 -15.01 -0.54
CA THR A 46 8.68 -15.23 -1.74
C THR A 46 7.21 -15.13 -1.36
N VAL A 47 6.46 -14.41 -2.18
CA VAL A 47 5.03 -14.27 -2.08
C VAL A 47 4.40 -15.13 -3.16
N GLN A 48 3.56 -16.09 -2.77
CA GLN A 48 3.03 -17.11 -3.68
C GLN A 48 2.00 -16.58 -4.69
N GLN A 49 1.30 -15.51 -4.37
CA GLN A 49 0.34 -14.87 -5.27
C GLN A 49 0.45 -13.36 -5.20
N PRO A 50 0.31 -12.65 -6.34
CA PRO A 50 0.14 -11.22 -6.34
C PRO A 50 -1.12 -10.92 -5.53
N GLY A 51 -0.93 -10.44 -4.31
CA GLY A 51 -2.01 -10.09 -3.42
C GLY A 51 -2.31 -8.61 -3.53
N GLU A 52 -3.50 -8.28 -3.13
CA GLU A 52 -3.88 -6.92 -2.78
C GLU A 52 -2.82 -6.36 -1.83
N SER A 53 -2.37 -5.12 -2.05
CA SER A 53 -1.39 -4.43 -1.19
C SER A 53 0.10 -4.61 -1.51
N GLU A 54 0.48 -4.86 -2.76
CA GLU A 54 1.88 -4.82 -3.21
C GLU A 54 2.53 -3.46 -2.89
N SER A 55 1.78 -2.37 -3.00
CA SER A 55 2.21 -1.01 -2.65
C SER A 55 2.79 -0.91 -1.24
N TYR A 56 2.21 -1.59 -0.26
CA TYR A 56 2.70 -1.57 1.12
C TYR A 56 4.02 -2.33 1.31
N ILE A 57 4.28 -3.37 0.51
CA ILE A 57 5.58 -4.07 0.50
C ILE A 57 6.63 -3.12 -0.07
N ARG A 58 6.34 -2.45 -1.19
CA ARG A 58 7.24 -1.48 -1.81
C ARG A 58 7.56 -0.31 -0.89
N MET A 59 6.56 0.27 -0.22
CA MET A 59 6.77 1.30 0.80
C MET A 59 7.68 0.82 1.92
N THR A 60 7.51 -0.43 2.38
CA THR A 60 8.37 -1.01 3.42
C THR A 60 9.81 -1.16 2.93
N ILE A 61 10.01 -1.66 1.70
CA ILE A 61 11.33 -1.81 1.09
C ILE A 61 12.01 -0.44 0.94
N GLU A 62 11.30 0.59 0.49
CA GLU A 62 11.82 1.96 0.39
C GLU A 62 12.24 2.50 1.77
N ALA A 63 11.42 2.31 2.80
CA ALA A 63 11.73 2.77 4.15
C ALA A 63 12.97 2.10 4.74
N ILE A 64 13.12 0.77 4.58
CA ILE A 64 14.30 0.07 5.09
C ILE A 64 15.54 0.37 4.25
N ALA A 65 15.40 0.58 2.92
CA ALA A 65 16.50 1.00 2.06
C ALA A 65 17.03 2.39 2.47
N ALA A 66 16.16 3.32 2.83
CA ALA A 66 16.56 4.62 3.37
C ALA A 66 17.38 4.49 4.66
N SER A 67 17.16 3.43 5.45
CA SER A 67 17.95 3.10 6.64
C SER A 67 19.25 2.32 6.31
N GLY A 68 19.60 2.19 5.05
CA GLY A 68 20.82 1.51 4.60
C GLY A 68 20.72 -0.02 4.52
N ILE A 69 19.52 -0.56 4.51
CA ILE A 69 19.26 -2.00 4.31
C ILE A 69 19.15 -2.29 2.82
N GLU A 70 19.85 -3.33 2.39
CA GLU A 70 19.81 -3.84 1.02
C GLU A 70 18.77 -4.95 0.91
N VAL A 71 17.86 -4.80 -0.06
CA VAL A 71 16.90 -5.82 -0.49
C VAL A 71 17.01 -5.94 -2.01
N GLN A 72 17.28 -7.14 -2.49
CA GLN A 72 17.46 -7.42 -3.91
C GLN A 72 16.17 -8.07 -4.45
N GLU A 73 15.51 -7.43 -5.40
CA GLU A 73 14.39 -8.03 -6.10
C GLU A 73 14.90 -9.09 -7.08
N SER A 74 14.47 -10.33 -6.90
CA SER A 74 14.84 -11.45 -7.77
C SER A 74 13.82 -11.64 -8.91
N ASN A 75 12.55 -11.39 -8.61
CA ASN A 75 11.43 -11.28 -9.55
C ASN A 75 10.31 -10.49 -8.88
N ALA A 76 9.19 -10.26 -9.58
CA ALA A 76 8.08 -9.43 -9.13
C ALA A 76 7.53 -9.79 -7.72
N PHE A 77 7.76 -11.02 -7.25
CA PHE A 77 7.20 -11.52 -5.98
C PHE A 77 8.24 -12.23 -5.11
N SER A 78 9.52 -12.00 -5.36
CA SER A 78 10.60 -12.64 -4.59
C SER A 78 11.75 -11.68 -4.36
N TRP A 79 12.17 -11.59 -3.10
CA TRP A 79 13.26 -10.71 -2.66
C TRP A 79 14.31 -11.52 -1.95
N ARG A 80 15.55 -11.29 -2.32
CA ARG A 80 16.73 -11.79 -1.61
C ARG A 80 17.19 -10.72 -0.64
N ILE A 81 17.35 -11.10 0.61
CA ILE A 81 17.69 -10.21 1.71
C ILE A 81 19.03 -10.70 2.31
N PRO A 82 20.15 -10.01 2.04
CA PRO A 82 21.41 -10.31 2.71
C PRO A 82 21.26 -10.18 4.22
N GLY A 83 21.86 -11.10 4.96
CA GLY A 83 21.86 -11.04 6.42
C GLY A 83 23.01 -10.21 6.98
N HIS A 84 23.13 -10.17 8.32
CA HIS A 84 24.15 -9.40 9.05
C HIS A 84 24.14 -7.90 8.76
N GLN A 85 23.03 -7.35 8.29
CA GLN A 85 22.86 -5.92 8.06
C GLN A 85 22.55 -5.19 9.37
N GLN A 86 22.77 -3.90 9.38
CA GLN A 86 22.45 -3.02 10.50
C GLN A 86 21.71 -1.79 9.99
N TYR A 87 20.63 -1.44 10.66
CA TYR A 87 19.92 -0.20 10.40
C TYR A 87 20.78 0.99 10.79
N LYS A 88 20.83 1.98 9.91
CA LYS A 88 21.51 3.24 10.17
C LYS A 88 20.46 4.32 10.42
N SER A 89 20.74 5.19 11.37
CA SER A 89 19.93 6.39 11.58
C SER A 89 20.00 7.28 10.35
N TYR A 90 18.88 7.83 9.96
CA TYR A 90 18.79 8.81 8.88
C TYR A 90 17.75 9.87 9.25
N SER A 91 17.84 11.02 8.59
CA SER A 91 16.84 12.08 8.71
C SER A 91 16.05 12.16 7.41
N CYS A 92 14.76 12.18 7.49
CA CYS A 92 13.91 12.30 6.32
C CYS A 92 12.76 13.28 6.57
N HIS A 93 12.23 13.81 5.49
CA HIS A 93 10.96 14.51 5.48
C HIS A 93 9.86 13.51 5.15
N LEU A 94 8.88 13.36 6.04
CA LEU A 94 7.76 12.47 5.79
C LEU A 94 6.76 13.15 4.84
N ASN A 95 6.41 12.46 3.78
CA ASN A 95 5.32 12.87 2.90
C ASN A 95 3.97 12.67 3.60
N GLY A 96 2.97 13.43 3.16
CA GLY A 96 1.61 13.26 3.63
C GLY A 96 1.04 11.88 3.29
N ASP A 97 0.04 11.48 4.06
CA ASP A 97 -0.64 10.19 3.95
C ASP A 97 -1.87 10.32 3.05
N TYR A 98 -1.89 9.59 1.94
CA TYR A 98 -3.02 9.59 1.00
C TYR A 98 -4.27 8.93 1.56
N SER A 99 -4.17 7.99 2.51
CA SER A 99 -5.35 7.41 3.17
C SER A 99 -6.10 8.47 3.98
N GLN A 100 -5.36 9.32 4.71
CA GLN A 100 -5.94 10.43 5.46
C GLN A 100 -6.43 11.55 4.53
N ALA A 101 -5.64 11.87 3.50
CA ALA A 101 -6.01 12.89 2.51
C ALA A 101 -7.25 12.52 1.71
N ALA A 102 -7.53 11.23 1.54
CA ALA A 102 -8.70 10.75 0.80
C ALA A 102 -10.01 11.33 1.34
N VAL A 103 -10.15 11.47 2.65
CA VAL A 103 -11.34 12.05 3.28
C VAL A 103 -11.54 13.50 2.83
N LEU A 104 -10.45 14.28 2.82
CA LEU A 104 -10.49 15.69 2.40
C LEU A 104 -10.72 15.81 0.89
N CYS A 105 -10.10 14.94 0.09
CA CYS A 105 -10.32 14.90 -1.36
C CYS A 105 -11.78 14.56 -1.70
N CYS A 106 -12.37 13.59 -1.00
CA CYS A 106 -13.79 13.26 -1.15
C CYS A 106 -14.69 14.44 -0.77
N ALA A 107 -14.40 15.13 0.32
CA ALA A 107 -15.15 16.34 0.69
C ALA A 107 -15.02 17.42 -0.40
N GLY A 108 -13.83 17.60 -1.00
CA GLY A 108 -13.64 18.49 -2.15
C GLY A 108 -14.53 18.11 -3.33
N ALA A 109 -14.61 16.83 -3.65
CA ALA A 109 -15.45 16.30 -4.72
C ALA A 109 -16.96 16.45 -4.43
N LEU A 110 -17.36 16.61 -3.18
CA LEU A 110 -18.74 16.85 -2.78
C LEU A 110 -19.14 18.33 -2.75
N GLY A 111 -18.40 19.19 -3.46
CA GLY A 111 -18.76 20.59 -3.67
C GLY A 111 -18.06 21.59 -2.74
N HIS A 112 -17.02 21.17 -2.03
CA HIS A 112 -16.32 22.04 -1.07
C HIS A 112 -15.02 22.68 -1.59
N ASP A 113 -14.55 22.32 -2.78
CA ASP A 113 -13.33 22.89 -3.41
C ASP A 113 -12.13 22.92 -2.44
N ILE A 114 -11.58 21.75 -2.12
CA ILE A 114 -10.55 21.59 -1.10
C ILE A 114 -9.16 21.43 -1.72
N THR A 115 -8.20 22.15 -1.17
CA THR A 115 -6.77 21.98 -1.47
C THR A 115 -6.07 21.30 -0.30
N VAL A 116 -5.43 20.16 -0.57
CA VAL A 116 -4.61 19.39 0.39
C VAL A 116 -3.14 19.61 0.02
N THR A 117 -2.33 19.92 1.01
CA THR A 117 -0.88 20.19 0.84
C THR A 117 -0.02 19.09 1.44
N HIS A 118 1.29 19.11 1.12
CA HIS A 118 2.29 18.15 1.60
C HIS A 118 2.08 16.70 1.14
N LEU A 119 1.37 16.50 0.05
CA LEU A 119 1.26 15.20 -0.64
C LEU A 119 2.27 15.14 -1.78
N SER A 120 3.08 14.11 -1.80
CA SER A 120 4.03 13.89 -2.90
C SER A 120 3.30 13.29 -4.11
N PRO A 121 3.45 13.86 -5.32
CA PRO A 121 2.92 13.24 -6.53
C PRO A 121 3.69 11.96 -6.89
N VAL A 122 4.94 11.84 -6.43
CA VAL A 122 5.77 10.63 -6.58
C VAL A 122 5.73 9.85 -5.28
N THR A 123 4.95 8.78 -5.26
CA THR A 123 4.77 7.95 -4.07
C THR A 123 4.39 6.52 -4.46
N THR A 124 4.78 5.56 -3.64
CA THR A 124 4.36 4.16 -3.71
C THR A 124 3.07 3.89 -2.93
N GLN A 125 2.47 4.89 -2.29
CA GLN A 125 1.20 4.74 -1.58
C GLN A 125 0.08 4.35 -2.55
N GLY A 126 -0.51 3.16 -2.37
CA GLY A 126 -1.62 2.67 -3.21
C GLY A 126 -2.84 3.58 -3.14
N ASP A 127 -3.09 4.20 -1.99
CA ASP A 127 -4.22 5.08 -1.75
C ASP A 127 -4.17 6.41 -2.52
N ARG A 128 -3.04 6.73 -3.20
CA ARG A 128 -3.01 7.78 -4.21
C ARG A 128 -4.04 7.53 -5.32
N ALA A 129 -4.50 6.30 -5.47
CA ALA A 129 -5.60 5.93 -6.36
C ALA A 129 -6.90 6.72 -6.11
N ILE A 130 -7.07 7.34 -4.93
CA ILE A 130 -8.19 8.24 -4.64
C ILE A 130 -8.38 9.28 -5.74
N LEU A 131 -7.30 9.84 -6.26
CA LEU A 131 -7.35 10.90 -7.27
C LEU A 131 -7.98 10.39 -8.58
N ARG A 132 -7.55 9.22 -9.05
CA ARG A 132 -8.13 8.60 -10.27
C ARG A 132 -9.58 8.19 -10.07
N HIS A 133 -9.95 7.75 -8.86
CA HIS A 133 -11.32 7.35 -8.57
C HIS A 133 -12.26 8.56 -8.51
N LEU A 134 -11.82 9.67 -7.94
CA LEU A 134 -12.59 10.90 -7.94
C LEU A 134 -12.73 11.48 -9.35
N MET A 135 -11.69 11.42 -10.18
CA MET A 135 -11.78 11.78 -11.60
C MET A 135 -12.77 10.88 -12.35
N ALA A 136 -12.78 9.57 -12.08
CA ALA A 136 -13.74 8.64 -12.66
C ALA A 136 -15.19 8.95 -12.26
N LEU A 137 -15.40 9.48 -11.05
CA LEU A 137 -16.71 9.97 -10.58
C LEU A 137 -17.06 11.34 -11.13
N GLY A 138 -16.19 12.01 -11.90
CA GLY A 138 -16.45 13.32 -12.51
C GLY A 138 -15.86 14.52 -11.78
N ALA A 139 -15.08 14.30 -10.73
CA ALA A 139 -14.40 15.40 -10.06
C ALA A 139 -13.23 15.94 -10.90
N THR A 140 -12.96 17.23 -10.78
CA THR A 140 -11.75 17.87 -11.29
C THR A 140 -10.66 17.79 -10.24
N VAL A 141 -9.52 17.22 -10.61
CA VAL A 141 -8.32 17.11 -9.77
C VAL A 141 -7.21 17.93 -10.42
N GLU A 142 -6.73 18.92 -9.71
CA GLU A 142 -5.59 19.76 -10.09
C GLU A 142 -4.42 19.37 -9.19
N GLU A 143 -3.36 18.80 -9.78
CA GLU A 143 -2.18 18.30 -9.06
C GLU A 143 -0.96 19.15 -9.38
N SER A 144 -0.20 19.50 -8.36
CA SER A 144 1.11 20.15 -8.47
C SER A 144 2.10 19.51 -7.51
N ASP A 145 3.35 19.98 -7.51
CA ASP A 145 4.45 19.37 -6.72
C ASP A 145 4.16 19.28 -5.22
N ASN A 146 3.31 20.13 -4.68
CA ASN A 146 3.10 20.23 -3.24
C ASN A 146 1.62 20.31 -2.81
N HIS A 147 0.69 20.34 -3.74
CA HIS A 147 -0.72 20.39 -3.40
C HIS A 147 -1.61 19.71 -4.43
N ILE A 148 -2.73 19.24 -3.96
CA ILE A 148 -3.80 18.63 -4.75
C ILE A 148 -5.08 19.39 -4.43
N ARG A 149 -5.71 19.93 -5.47
CA ARG A 149 -7.01 20.57 -5.35
C ARG A 149 -8.06 19.68 -5.98
N VAL A 150 -9.13 19.44 -5.24
CA VAL A 150 -10.26 18.64 -5.70
C VAL A 150 -11.53 19.46 -5.61
N LYS A 151 -12.30 19.46 -6.69
CA LYS A 151 -13.62 20.09 -6.78
C LYS A 151 -14.51 19.33 -7.75
N ALA A 152 -15.82 19.43 -7.58
CA ALA A 152 -16.78 18.99 -8.58
C ALA A 152 -18.05 19.82 -8.48
N ASP A 153 -18.71 20.00 -9.62
CA ASP A 153 -20.06 20.54 -9.67
C ASP A 153 -21.08 19.41 -9.49
N LYS A 154 -20.81 18.25 -10.08
CA LYS A 154 -21.69 17.10 -10.05
C LYS A 154 -20.90 15.82 -10.23
N LEU A 155 -21.18 14.82 -9.39
CA LEU A 155 -20.61 13.49 -9.52
C LEU A 155 -21.58 12.57 -10.25
N HIS A 156 -21.02 11.59 -10.97
CA HIS A 156 -21.75 10.54 -11.67
C HIS A 156 -21.23 9.15 -11.34
N GLY A 157 -22.06 8.12 -11.57
CA GLY A 157 -21.70 6.74 -11.28
C GLY A 157 -20.49 6.25 -12.08
N ALA A 158 -19.67 5.42 -11.44
CA ALA A 158 -18.45 4.85 -12.02
C ALA A 158 -18.12 3.48 -11.47
N THR A 159 -17.23 2.74 -12.18
CA THR A 159 -16.61 1.51 -11.65
C THR A 159 -15.27 1.87 -11.02
N LEU A 160 -15.12 1.50 -9.75
CA LEU A 160 -13.96 1.83 -8.91
C LEU A 160 -13.28 0.53 -8.45
N ASP A 161 -12.02 0.37 -8.77
CA ASP A 161 -11.23 -0.83 -8.42
C ASP A 161 -10.42 -0.60 -7.14
N MET A 162 -10.73 -1.38 -6.09
CA MET A 162 -10.12 -1.26 -4.77
C MET A 162 -8.94 -2.21 -4.55
N HIS A 163 -8.44 -2.88 -5.60
CA HIS A 163 -7.39 -3.89 -5.47
C HIS A 163 -6.15 -3.40 -4.68
N ASP A 164 -5.62 -2.23 -5.03
CA ASP A 164 -4.39 -1.68 -4.42
C ASP A 164 -4.66 -0.64 -3.33
N CYS A 165 -5.92 -0.31 -3.07
CA CYS A 165 -6.31 0.78 -2.17
C CYS A 165 -7.54 0.43 -1.31
N PRO A 166 -7.55 -0.73 -0.62
CA PRO A 166 -8.70 -1.17 0.15
C PRO A 166 -9.06 -0.22 1.30
N ASP A 167 -8.09 0.51 1.83
CA ASP A 167 -8.29 1.38 2.99
C ASP A 167 -9.15 2.61 2.69
N ILE A 168 -9.19 3.06 1.43
CA ILE A 168 -10.05 4.18 1.00
C ILE A 168 -11.44 3.72 0.51
N ALA A 169 -11.72 2.41 0.44
CA ALA A 169 -13.00 1.90 -0.03
C ALA A 169 -14.20 2.46 0.75
N PRO A 170 -14.18 2.59 2.09
CA PRO A 170 -15.31 3.11 2.84
C PRO A 170 -15.67 4.55 2.47
N ILE A 171 -14.66 5.43 2.36
CA ILE A 171 -14.92 6.83 2.04
C ILE A 171 -15.33 7.01 0.57
N LEU A 172 -14.79 6.18 -0.34
CA LEU A 172 -15.22 6.18 -1.74
C LEU A 172 -16.65 5.64 -1.90
N ALA A 173 -17.04 4.62 -1.14
CA ALA A 173 -18.41 4.11 -1.15
C ALA A 173 -19.40 5.20 -0.72
N LEU A 174 -19.07 5.94 0.35
CA LEU A 174 -19.88 7.07 0.80
C LEU A 174 -19.98 8.17 -0.28
N THR A 175 -18.85 8.52 -0.89
CA THR A 175 -18.80 9.55 -1.95
C THR A 175 -19.60 9.11 -3.18
N ALA A 176 -19.45 7.85 -3.59
CA ALA A 176 -20.15 7.27 -4.73
C ALA A 176 -21.67 7.18 -4.50
N GLN A 177 -22.13 7.01 -3.26
CA GLN A 177 -23.56 7.03 -2.92
C GLN A 177 -24.21 8.39 -3.17
N LEU A 178 -23.40 9.47 -3.12
CA LEU A 178 -23.89 10.84 -3.36
C LEU A 178 -23.77 11.26 -4.84
N ALA A 179 -23.24 10.39 -5.70
CA ALA A 179 -23.14 10.60 -7.14
C ALA A 179 -24.45 10.20 -7.85
N GLU A 180 -24.74 10.81 -9.00
CA GLU A 180 -25.87 10.41 -9.82
C GLU A 180 -25.60 9.13 -10.61
N GLY A 181 -26.54 8.20 -10.59
CA GLY A 181 -26.43 6.94 -11.30
C GLY A 181 -25.80 5.81 -10.47
N GLU A 182 -25.50 4.70 -11.11
CA GLU A 182 -24.97 3.51 -10.45
C GLU A 182 -23.44 3.57 -10.36
N SER A 183 -22.92 3.28 -9.18
CA SER A 183 -21.49 3.07 -8.95
C SER A 183 -21.22 1.64 -8.52
N ARG A 184 -20.08 1.09 -8.97
CA ARG A 184 -19.65 -0.26 -8.65
C ARG A 184 -18.24 -0.26 -8.08
N LEU A 185 -18.08 -0.72 -6.86
CA LEU A 185 -16.77 -0.98 -6.25
C LEU A 185 -16.40 -2.46 -6.47
N THR A 186 -15.22 -2.72 -7.02
CA THR A 186 -14.71 -4.06 -7.27
C THR A 186 -13.52 -4.37 -6.39
N HIS A 187 -13.18 -5.66 -6.21
CA HIS A 187 -12.08 -6.12 -5.35
C HIS A 187 -12.19 -5.64 -3.90
N CYS A 188 -13.41 -5.54 -3.37
CA CYS A 188 -13.68 -5.16 -1.98
C CYS A 188 -13.67 -6.34 -1.01
N GLY A 189 -13.18 -7.51 -1.41
CA GLY A 189 -13.23 -8.74 -0.60
C GLY A 189 -12.39 -8.72 0.67
N ARG A 190 -11.60 -7.66 0.90
CA ARG A 190 -10.68 -7.56 2.02
C ARG A 190 -10.71 -6.20 2.71
N PRO A 191 -11.77 -5.87 3.44
CA PRO A 191 -11.70 -4.76 4.40
C PRO A 191 -10.85 -5.21 5.57
N VAL A 192 -9.57 -4.83 5.59
CA VAL A 192 -8.60 -5.32 6.59
C VAL A 192 -8.93 -4.85 8.00
N SER A 193 -9.71 -3.79 8.16
CA SER A 193 -10.05 -3.20 9.46
C SER A 193 -11.55 -3.17 9.77
N TYR A 194 -12.40 -3.51 8.80
CA TYR A 194 -13.86 -3.39 8.97
C TYR A 194 -14.55 -4.68 8.54
N THR A 195 -14.97 -5.48 9.49
CA THR A 195 -15.68 -6.75 9.22
C THR A 195 -17.11 -6.56 8.73
N HIS A 196 -17.70 -5.40 8.95
CA HIS A 196 -19.05 -5.06 8.51
C HIS A 196 -19.15 -3.58 8.15
N LEU A 197 -19.40 -3.29 6.87
CA LEU A 197 -19.90 -2.00 6.41
C LEU A 197 -21.41 -2.13 6.24
N THR A 198 -22.16 -1.62 7.17
CA THR A 198 -23.61 -1.40 6.97
C THR A 198 -23.78 0.06 6.51
N LEU A 199 -24.13 0.23 5.25
CA LEU A 199 -24.63 1.50 4.75
C LEU A 199 -26.13 1.57 5.04
N PRO A 200 -26.65 2.72 5.45
CA PRO A 200 -28.09 2.90 5.68
C PRO A 200 -28.90 2.76 4.40
#